data_cfe9dfcdbdc8d61f00bed09646f8a063
#
_entry.id   cfe9dfcdbdc8d61f00bed09646f8a063
#
_cell.length_a   1.000
_cell.length_b   1.000
_cell.length_c   1.000
_cell.angle_alpha   90.00
_cell.angle_beta   90.00
_cell.angle_gamma   90.00
#
_symmetry.space_group_name_H-M   'P 1'
#
loop_
_entity.id
_entity.type
_entity.pdbx_description
1 polymer ?
#
loop_
_entity_poly.entity_id
_entity_poly.type
_entity_poly.pdbx_seq_one_letter_code
_entity_poly.pdbx_strand_id
1 'polypeptide(L)'
;MLKQSLKYAYFPGCVAQGACGELHLSTTALAKALGIELIELKKASCCGSGTFMEDSQLLEDTVNARNIALAESLNLPLLTHCSTCQGVIGHVDERLKESQQNNPEYVNKVNGLLQKEGCLPYRGNTEVKHLLYALVADYGIEEIQQRVTRKLSELKCAAFYGCYLLRAQKHTPYDNPFKPEAMENLFRAVGATPIYYRGRTQCCGWPLSSYATTESFKMAGKHIQDAIDSGADCIVTPCPLCHLNLDSRQPEVEKVIGNKLGLPVLHLPQLVALALGISPKELGLERHIVSTKPVLEKLGFYSAAR
;
A
#
# COMPACT_ATOMS: atom_id res chain seq x y z
N MET A 1 -1.10 26.27 -16.44
CA MET A 1 -2.12 25.31 -16.94
C MET A 1 -2.69 24.58 -15.74
N LEU A 2 -4.00 24.63 -15.51
CA LEU A 2 -4.64 23.79 -14.49
C LEU A 2 -4.41 22.34 -14.89
N LYS A 3 -3.65 21.57 -14.08
CA LYS A 3 -3.53 20.12 -14.28
C LYS A 3 -4.94 19.52 -14.24
N GLN A 4 -5.24 18.66 -15.22
CA GLN A 4 -6.48 17.91 -15.24
C GLN A 4 -6.63 17.19 -13.89
N SER A 5 -7.79 17.33 -13.25
CA SER A 5 -8.04 16.70 -11.95
C SER A 5 -7.81 15.19 -12.08
N LEU A 6 -6.87 14.65 -11.29
CA LEU A 6 -6.61 13.21 -11.26
C LEU A 6 -7.82 12.50 -10.66
N LYS A 7 -8.27 11.44 -11.35
CA LYS A 7 -9.46 10.69 -10.97
C LYS A 7 -9.22 9.19 -11.11
N TYR A 8 -9.61 8.42 -10.11
CA TYR A 8 -9.37 6.98 -10.05
C TYR A 8 -10.61 6.21 -9.60
N ALA A 9 -10.75 4.98 -10.12
CA ALA A 9 -11.62 3.96 -9.57
C ALA A 9 -10.89 3.34 -8.35
N TYR A 10 -11.34 3.67 -7.14
CA TYR A 10 -10.64 3.35 -5.91
C TYR A 10 -11.06 2.00 -5.34
N PHE A 11 -10.07 1.11 -5.22
CA PHE A 11 -10.19 -0.21 -4.61
C PHE A 11 -9.54 -0.18 -3.21
N PRO A 12 -10.29 -0.03 -2.12
CA PRO A 12 -9.74 0.06 -0.77
C PRO A 12 -9.16 -1.27 -0.27
N GLY A 13 -9.68 -2.40 -0.74
CA GLY A 13 -9.33 -3.72 -0.24
C GLY A 13 -9.93 -4.04 1.14
N CYS A 14 -9.99 -5.33 1.47
CA CYS A 14 -10.70 -5.82 2.66
C CYS A 14 -10.03 -5.39 3.98
N VAL A 15 -8.70 -5.30 4.04
CA VAL A 15 -7.97 -4.98 5.28
C VAL A 15 -8.18 -3.53 5.70
N ALA A 16 -8.17 -2.60 4.74
CA ALA A 16 -8.44 -1.19 5.03
C ALA A 16 -9.91 -0.89 5.37
N GLN A 17 -10.82 -1.75 4.93
CA GLN A 17 -12.24 -1.68 5.34
C GLN A 17 -12.49 -2.34 6.71
N GLY A 18 -11.56 -3.13 7.22
CA GLY A 18 -11.64 -3.85 8.49
C GLY A 18 -10.54 -3.45 9.47
N ALA A 19 -9.46 -4.23 9.51
CA ALA A 19 -8.44 -4.16 10.55
C ALA A 19 -7.54 -2.90 10.51
N CYS A 20 -7.40 -2.23 9.34
CA CYS A 20 -6.58 -1.03 9.16
C CYS A 20 -7.44 0.14 8.63
N GLY A 21 -8.52 0.49 9.32
CA GLY A 21 -9.42 1.58 8.92
C GLY A 21 -8.72 2.94 8.81
N GLU A 22 -7.64 3.16 9.56
CA GLU A 22 -6.78 4.36 9.50
C GLU A 22 -6.08 4.52 8.14
N LEU A 23 -5.79 3.42 7.44
CA LEU A 23 -5.26 3.49 6.08
C LEU A 23 -6.30 4.08 5.10
N HIS A 24 -7.57 3.67 5.21
CA HIS A 24 -8.65 4.24 4.40
C HIS A 24 -8.86 5.73 4.73
N LEU A 25 -8.93 6.08 6.03
CA LEU A 25 -9.06 7.46 6.50
C LEU A 25 -7.94 8.34 5.96
N SER A 26 -6.68 7.92 6.12
CA SER A 26 -5.53 8.71 5.68
C SER A 26 -5.42 8.81 4.16
N THR A 27 -5.79 7.76 3.42
CA THR A 27 -5.81 7.81 1.95
C THR A 27 -6.85 8.79 1.43
N THR A 28 -8.06 8.77 1.98
CA THR A 28 -9.13 9.67 1.55
C THR A 28 -8.85 11.12 1.95
N ALA A 29 -8.30 11.36 3.14
CA ALA A 29 -7.86 12.68 3.59
C ALA A 29 -6.73 13.24 2.70
N LEU A 30 -5.73 12.43 2.39
CA LEU A 30 -4.64 12.79 1.49
C LEU A 30 -5.15 13.12 0.09
N ALA A 31 -5.97 12.25 -0.49
CA ALA A 31 -6.55 12.47 -1.82
C ALA A 31 -7.34 13.79 -1.89
N LYS A 32 -8.17 14.07 -0.88
CA LYS A 32 -8.91 15.33 -0.77
C LYS A 32 -7.97 16.55 -0.72
N ALA A 33 -6.91 16.49 0.10
CA ALA A 33 -5.95 17.59 0.21
C ALA A 33 -5.18 17.84 -1.09
N LEU A 34 -4.93 16.79 -1.87
CA LEU A 34 -4.24 16.89 -3.16
C LEU A 34 -5.21 17.22 -4.33
N GLY A 35 -6.52 17.22 -4.12
CA GLY A 35 -7.50 17.41 -5.19
C GLY A 35 -7.62 16.18 -6.12
N ILE A 36 -7.31 15.00 -5.61
CA ILE A 36 -7.47 13.71 -6.31
C ILE A 36 -8.88 13.18 -6.03
N GLU A 37 -9.64 12.88 -7.07
CA GLU A 37 -10.98 12.29 -6.94
C GLU A 37 -10.89 10.76 -6.89
N LEU A 38 -11.40 10.17 -5.81
CA LEU A 38 -11.49 8.73 -5.60
C LEU A 38 -12.94 8.27 -5.70
N ILE A 39 -13.27 7.46 -6.73
CA ILE A 39 -14.57 6.81 -6.86
C ILE A 39 -14.46 5.40 -6.33
N GLU A 40 -14.98 5.17 -5.12
CA GLU A 40 -14.88 3.87 -4.47
C GLU A 40 -15.67 2.78 -5.20
N LEU A 41 -15.02 1.66 -5.45
CA LEU A 41 -15.60 0.46 -6.06
C LEU A 41 -16.35 -0.38 -5.00
N LYS A 42 -17.50 0.10 -4.54
CA LYS A 42 -18.30 -0.53 -3.46
C LYS A 42 -18.72 -1.97 -3.72
N LYS A 43 -18.78 -2.39 -5.00
CA LYS A 43 -19.13 -3.76 -5.41
C LYS A 43 -17.91 -4.66 -5.59
N ALA A 44 -16.70 -4.16 -5.38
CA ALA A 44 -15.50 -4.96 -5.51
C ALA A 44 -15.41 -6.03 -4.39
N SER A 45 -14.83 -7.16 -4.72
CA SER A 45 -14.54 -8.25 -3.77
C SER A 45 -13.06 -8.25 -3.36
N CYS A 46 -12.72 -8.99 -2.31
CA CYS A 46 -11.32 -9.20 -1.93
C CYS A 46 -10.51 -9.75 -3.12
N CYS A 47 -9.26 -9.30 -3.27
CA CYS A 47 -8.35 -9.79 -4.31
C CYS A 47 -7.86 -11.24 -4.07
N GLY A 48 -8.14 -11.80 -2.89
CA GLY A 48 -7.70 -13.14 -2.50
C GLY A 48 -6.28 -13.20 -1.93
N SER A 49 -5.52 -12.11 -1.96
CA SER A 49 -4.16 -12.03 -1.37
C SER A 49 -3.16 -13.08 -1.91
N GLY A 50 -3.43 -13.66 -3.10
CA GLY A 50 -2.66 -14.73 -3.72
C GLY A 50 -3.09 -16.15 -3.31
N THR A 51 -3.97 -16.32 -2.32
CA THR A 51 -4.46 -17.65 -1.90
C THR A 51 -5.38 -18.31 -2.94
N PHE A 52 -6.12 -17.52 -3.70
CA PHE A 52 -6.95 -18.06 -4.79
C PHE A 52 -6.12 -18.78 -5.85
N MET A 53 -4.92 -18.29 -6.12
CA MET A 53 -3.99 -18.91 -7.07
C MET A 53 -3.54 -20.31 -6.64
N GLU A 54 -3.39 -20.53 -5.32
CA GLU A 54 -3.01 -21.82 -4.75
C GLU A 54 -4.09 -22.88 -4.98
N ASP A 55 -5.35 -22.47 -5.02
CA ASP A 55 -6.49 -23.34 -5.29
C ASP A 55 -6.77 -23.45 -6.82
N SER A 56 -6.94 -22.32 -7.49
CA SER A 56 -7.26 -22.25 -8.91
C SER A 56 -6.90 -20.92 -9.55
N GLN A 57 -6.03 -20.94 -10.57
CA GLN A 57 -5.76 -19.76 -11.39
C GLN A 57 -7.04 -19.16 -11.98
N LEU A 58 -7.95 -20.01 -12.46
CA LEU A 58 -9.22 -19.55 -13.03
C LEU A 58 -10.09 -18.80 -12.01
N LEU A 59 -10.06 -19.23 -10.74
CA LEU A 59 -10.77 -18.53 -9.65
C LEU A 59 -10.14 -17.17 -9.40
N GLU A 60 -8.81 -17.10 -9.24
CA GLU A 60 -8.11 -15.82 -9.03
C GLU A 60 -8.37 -14.86 -10.18
N ASP A 61 -8.23 -15.35 -11.42
CA ASP A 61 -8.41 -14.54 -12.62
C ASP A 61 -9.86 -14.04 -12.75
N THR A 62 -10.85 -14.89 -12.51
CA THR A 62 -12.27 -14.51 -12.60
C THR A 62 -12.65 -13.44 -11.55
N VAL A 63 -12.26 -13.66 -10.29
CA VAL A 63 -12.57 -12.71 -9.20
C VAL A 63 -11.91 -11.35 -9.44
N ASN A 64 -10.67 -11.33 -9.89
CA ASN A 64 -9.95 -10.08 -10.11
C ASN A 64 -10.30 -9.42 -11.46
N ALA A 65 -10.63 -10.19 -12.50
CA ALA A 65 -11.23 -9.66 -13.73
C ALA A 65 -12.52 -8.88 -13.44
N ARG A 66 -13.37 -9.39 -12.51
CA ARG A 66 -14.55 -8.66 -12.04
C ARG A 66 -14.19 -7.33 -11.39
N ASN A 67 -13.18 -7.31 -10.53
CA ASN A 67 -12.74 -6.07 -9.88
C ASN A 67 -12.22 -5.05 -10.91
N ILE A 68 -11.47 -5.51 -11.91
CA ILE A 68 -10.96 -4.67 -13.01
C ILE A 68 -12.12 -4.15 -13.87
N ALA A 69 -13.08 -5.00 -14.24
CA ALA A 69 -14.24 -4.62 -15.05
C ALA A 69 -15.09 -3.52 -14.40
N LEU A 70 -15.14 -3.45 -13.06
CA LEU A 70 -15.79 -2.34 -12.35
C LEU A 70 -15.08 -1.00 -12.60
N ALA A 71 -13.75 -0.97 -12.64
CA ALA A 71 -12.98 0.23 -12.97
C ALA A 71 -13.12 0.60 -14.45
N GLU A 72 -13.08 -0.39 -15.33
CA GLU A 72 -13.31 -0.24 -16.76
C GLU A 72 -14.67 0.40 -17.08
N SER A 73 -15.71 0.04 -16.31
CA SER A 73 -17.04 0.62 -16.49
C SER A 73 -17.12 2.12 -16.18
N LEU A 74 -16.16 2.62 -15.40
CA LEU A 74 -16.00 4.03 -15.09
C LEU A 74 -15.04 4.75 -16.06
N ASN A 75 -14.38 4.01 -16.96
CA ASN A 75 -13.27 4.49 -17.81
C ASN A 75 -12.15 5.16 -17.00
N LEU A 76 -11.79 4.59 -15.84
CA LEU A 76 -10.80 5.12 -14.92
C LEU A 76 -9.75 4.06 -14.59
N PRO A 77 -8.48 4.46 -14.32
CA PRO A 77 -7.49 3.57 -13.74
C PRO A 77 -7.96 3.05 -12.37
N LEU A 78 -7.70 1.75 -12.09
CA LEU A 78 -7.94 1.15 -10.79
C LEU A 78 -6.80 1.55 -9.86
N LEU A 79 -7.11 2.27 -8.78
CA LEU A 79 -6.16 2.66 -7.75
C LEU A 79 -6.37 1.86 -6.47
N THR A 80 -5.30 1.30 -5.94
CA THR A 80 -5.30 0.73 -4.59
C THR A 80 -4.13 1.25 -3.76
N HIS A 81 -4.27 1.24 -2.43
CA HIS A 81 -3.22 1.59 -1.47
C HIS A 81 -2.62 0.36 -0.79
N CYS A 82 -2.92 -0.82 -1.30
CA CYS A 82 -2.42 -2.09 -0.78
C CYS A 82 -1.49 -2.74 -1.81
N SER A 83 -0.21 -2.89 -1.45
CA SER A 83 0.78 -3.53 -2.33
C SER A 83 0.39 -4.95 -2.74
N THR A 84 -0.23 -5.72 -1.82
CA THR A 84 -0.72 -7.06 -2.12
C THR A 84 -1.86 -7.04 -3.14
N CYS A 85 -2.84 -6.13 -2.96
CA CYS A 85 -3.94 -6.01 -3.92
C CYS A 85 -3.44 -5.57 -5.28
N GLN A 86 -2.52 -4.58 -5.32
CA GLN A 86 -1.94 -4.13 -6.58
C GLN A 86 -1.17 -5.26 -7.27
N GLY A 87 -0.36 -6.03 -6.52
CA GLY A 87 0.39 -7.16 -7.09
C GLY A 87 -0.52 -8.27 -7.63
N VAL A 88 -1.54 -8.67 -6.88
CA VAL A 88 -2.46 -9.74 -7.32
C VAL A 88 -3.31 -9.29 -8.52
N ILE A 89 -3.98 -8.13 -8.39
CA ILE A 89 -4.85 -7.62 -9.47
C ILE A 89 -4.03 -7.29 -10.73
N GLY A 90 -2.84 -6.70 -10.55
CA GLY A 90 -1.94 -6.37 -11.65
C GLY A 90 -1.46 -7.61 -12.40
N HIS A 91 -1.05 -8.69 -11.70
CA HIS A 91 -0.65 -9.93 -12.36
C HIS A 91 -1.82 -10.60 -13.10
N VAL A 92 -3.04 -10.53 -12.56
CA VAL A 92 -4.23 -11.01 -13.28
C VAL A 92 -4.46 -10.20 -14.55
N ASP A 93 -4.37 -8.88 -14.47
CA ASP A 93 -4.51 -7.99 -15.62
C ASP A 93 -3.46 -8.30 -16.72
N GLU A 94 -2.21 -8.49 -16.33
CA GLU A 94 -1.13 -8.90 -17.24
C GLU A 94 -1.42 -10.24 -17.92
N ARG A 95 -1.75 -11.28 -17.14
CA ARG A 95 -2.07 -12.61 -17.66
C ARG A 95 -3.24 -12.58 -18.65
N LEU A 96 -4.29 -11.85 -18.31
CA LEU A 96 -5.47 -11.76 -19.16
C LEU A 96 -5.20 -10.95 -20.44
N LYS A 97 -4.41 -9.86 -20.37
CA LYS A 97 -3.96 -9.10 -21.56
C LYS A 97 -3.09 -9.96 -22.47
N GLU A 98 -2.15 -10.72 -21.92
CA GLU A 98 -1.37 -11.69 -22.69
C GLU A 98 -2.25 -12.79 -23.31
N SER A 99 -3.22 -13.27 -22.53
CA SER A 99 -4.16 -14.31 -22.99
C SER A 99 -5.10 -13.78 -24.10
N GLN A 100 -5.46 -12.51 -24.11
CA GLN A 100 -6.23 -11.94 -25.24
C GLN A 100 -5.52 -12.13 -26.58
N GLN A 101 -4.18 -12.13 -26.57
CA GLN A 101 -3.38 -12.29 -27.78
C GLN A 101 -3.05 -13.76 -28.09
N ASN A 102 -2.72 -14.55 -27.05
CA ASN A 102 -2.14 -15.88 -27.21
C ASN A 102 -3.11 -17.03 -26.92
N ASN A 103 -4.17 -16.78 -26.14
CA ASN A 103 -5.19 -17.77 -25.75
C ASN A 103 -6.54 -17.10 -25.49
N PRO A 104 -7.20 -16.53 -26.52
CA PRO A 104 -8.45 -15.79 -26.35
C PRO A 104 -9.59 -16.66 -25.77
N GLU A 105 -9.56 -17.97 -25.97
CA GLU A 105 -10.56 -18.90 -25.40
C GLU A 105 -10.54 -18.87 -23.87
N TYR A 106 -9.37 -18.69 -23.26
CA TYR A 106 -9.27 -18.56 -21.81
C TYR A 106 -9.97 -17.28 -21.30
N VAL A 107 -9.76 -16.14 -21.97
CA VAL A 107 -10.45 -14.89 -21.62
C VAL A 107 -11.95 -14.99 -21.83
N ASN A 108 -12.39 -15.68 -22.90
CA ASN A 108 -13.80 -15.97 -23.14
C ASN A 108 -14.39 -16.84 -22.02
N LYS A 109 -13.64 -17.83 -21.50
CA LYS A 109 -14.04 -18.64 -20.35
C LYS A 109 -14.21 -17.79 -19.10
N VAL A 110 -13.26 -16.90 -18.77
CA VAL A 110 -13.35 -15.94 -17.64
C VAL A 110 -14.59 -15.07 -17.81
N ASN A 111 -14.76 -14.44 -18.97
CA ASN A 111 -15.91 -13.57 -19.26
C ASN A 111 -17.25 -14.32 -19.24
N GLY A 112 -17.26 -15.58 -19.68
CA GLY A 112 -18.44 -16.44 -19.59
C GLY A 112 -18.87 -16.71 -18.14
N LEU A 113 -17.90 -16.86 -17.21
CA LEU A 113 -18.19 -16.99 -15.77
C LEU A 113 -18.73 -15.67 -15.21
N LEU A 114 -18.11 -14.54 -15.56
CA LEU A 114 -18.60 -13.22 -15.14
C LEU A 114 -20.02 -12.96 -15.60
N GLN A 115 -20.35 -13.32 -16.85
CA GLN A 115 -21.69 -13.16 -17.41
C GLN A 115 -22.75 -14.02 -16.69
N LYS A 116 -22.41 -15.26 -16.35
CA LYS A 116 -23.31 -16.14 -15.57
C LYS A 116 -23.71 -15.54 -14.22
N GLU A 117 -22.80 -14.79 -13.60
CA GLU A 117 -23.02 -14.11 -12.33
C GLU A 117 -23.57 -12.67 -12.53
N GLY A 118 -24.00 -12.30 -13.73
CA GLY A 118 -24.52 -10.96 -14.04
C GLY A 118 -23.49 -9.83 -13.89
N CYS A 119 -22.19 -10.18 -13.96
CA CYS A 119 -21.10 -9.21 -13.87
C CYS A 119 -20.69 -8.66 -15.26
N LEU A 120 -20.03 -7.50 -15.24
CA LEU A 120 -19.48 -6.89 -16.46
C LEU A 120 -18.31 -7.73 -17.00
N PRO A 121 -18.14 -7.82 -18.32
CA PRO A 121 -16.98 -8.49 -18.91
C PRO A 121 -15.70 -7.69 -18.70
N TYR A 122 -14.59 -8.39 -18.51
CA TYR A 122 -13.24 -7.83 -18.55
C TYR A 122 -12.86 -7.48 -19.99
N ARG A 123 -12.26 -6.32 -20.20
CA ARG A 123 -11.85 -5.79 -21.53
C ARG A 123 -10.35 -5.60 -21.67
N GLY A 124 -9.60 -5.44 -20.58
CA GLY A 124 -8.17 -5.17 -20.57
C GLY A 124 -7.78 -3.74 -20.97
N ASN A 125 -8.68 -2.78 -20.79
CA ASN A 125 -8.50 -1.40 -21.23
C ASN A 125 -8.27 -0.40 -20.10
N THR A 126 -7.98 -0.88 -18.90
CA THR A 126 -7.60 -0.03 -17.76
C THR A 126 -6.21 -0.36 -17.24
N GLU A 127 -5.70 0.48 -16.35
CA GLU A 127 -4.45 0.29 -15.65
C GLU A 127 -4.73 -0.03 -14.16
N VAL A 128 -3.93 -0.91 -13.58
CA VAL A 128 -3.94 -1.20 -12.13
C VAL A 128 -2.74 -0.51 -11.49
N LYS A 129 -2.99 0.45 -10.61
CA LYS A 129 -1.96 1.32 -10.04
C LYS A 129 -1.98 1.35 -8.53
N HIS A 130 -0.79 1.39 -7.92
CA HIS A 130 -0.64 1.62 -6.49
C HIS A 130 -0.61 3.12 -6.15
N LEU A 131 -1.16 3.51 -4.99
CA LEU A 131 -1.16 4.90 -4.49
C LEU A 131 0.23 5.54 -4.52
N LEU A 132 1.29 4.81 -4.15
CA LEU A 132 2.68 5.31 -4.21
C LEU A 132 3.01 5.83 -5.61
N TYR A 133 2.70 5.05 -6.63
CA TYR A 133 3.02 5.42 -8.02
C TYR A 133 2.11 6.51 -8.57
N ALA A 134 0.85 6.56 -8.13
CA ALA A 134 -0.02 7.69 -8.43
C ALA A 134 0.50 9.00 -7.85
N LEU A 135 1.06 8.97 -6.63
CA LEU A 135 1.66 10.14 -5.99
C LEU A 135 2.96 10.57 -6.69
N VAL A 136 3.83 9.61 -7.03
CA VAL A 136 5.16 9.90 -7.59
C VAL A 136 5.11 10.22 -9.07
N ALA A 137 4.35 9.45 -9.87
CA ALA A 137 4.36 9.56 -11.33
C ALA A 137 3.22 10.44 -11.88
N ASP A 138 2.00 10.30 -11.36
CA ASP A 138 0.85 11.02 -11.93
C ASP A 138 0.71 12.40 -11.29
N TYR A 139 0.78 12.48 -9.96
CA TYR A 139 0.70 13.76 -9.26
C TYR A 139 2.02 14.56 -9.39
N GLY A 140 3.13 13.89 -9.11
CA GLY A 140 4.48 14.45 -9.18
C GLY A 140 5.04 14.80 -7.79
N ILE A 141 6.29 14.43 -7.60
CA ILE A 141 7.02 14.65 -6.33
C ILE A 141 7.19 16.14 -6.03
N GLU A 142 7.53 16.93 -7.04
CA GLU A 142 7.71 18.37 -6.93
C GLU A 142 6.42 19.10 -6.54
N GLU A 143 5.29 18.65 -7.08
CA GLU A 143 3.96 19.19 -6.75
C GLU A 143 3.57 18.88 -5.30
N ILE A 144 3.92 17.67 -4.81
CA ILE A 144 3.73 17.32 -3.40
C ILE A 144 4.59 18.21 -2.52
N GLN A 145 5.87 18.41 -2.88
CA GLN A 145 6.81 19.25 -2.15
C GLN A 145 6.31 20.68 -2.02
N GLN A 146 5.72 21.27 -3.07
CA GLN A 146 5.15 22.61 -3.04
C GLN A 146 3.94 22.73 -2.12
N ARG A 147 3.25 21.63 -1.83
CA ARG A 147 2.09 21.60 -0.92
C ARG A 147 2.44 21.28 0.53
N VAL A 148 3.70 21.00 0.82
CA VAL A 148 4.16 20.75 2.20
C VAL A 148 4.01 22.02 3.02
N THR A 149 3.17 21.96 4.03
CA THR A 149 2.97 23.05 5.02
C THR A 149 3.77 22.81 6.30
N ARG A 150 4.14 21.57 6.58
CA ARG A 150 4.95 21.14 7.71
C ARG A 150 6.06 20.20 7.25
N LYS A 151 7.27 20.68 7.16
CA LYS A 151 8.43 19.83 6.85
C LYS A 151 8.69 18.84 7.98
N LEU A 152 8.94 17.57 7.63
CA LEU A 152 9.21 16.51 8.59
C LEU A 152 10.72 16.34 8.88
N SER A 153 11.48 17.43 8.93
CA SER A 153 12.96 17.47 8.93
C SER A 153 13.62 16.67 10.05
N GLU A 154 12.95 16.57 11.20
CA GLU A 154 13.47 15.86 12.37
C GLU A 154 13.19 14.34 12.32
N LEU A 155 12.43 13.88 11.31
CA LEU A 155 11.96 12.49 11.24
C LEU A 155 12.84 11.65 10.31
N LYS A 156 13.36 10.54 10.86
CA LYS A 156 14.12 9.52 10.14
C LYS A 156 13.20 8.33 9.83
N CYS A 157 12.88 8.16 8.55
CA CYS A 157 11.90 7.17 8.08
C CYS A 157 12.57 5.99 7.40
N ALA A 158 12.31 4.78 7.86
CA ALA A 158 12.69 3.54 7.19
C ALA A 158 11.58 3.10 6.23
N ALA A 159 11.84 3.04 4.93
CA ALA A 159 10.88 2.52 3.96
C ALA A 159 10.74 1.01 4.10
N PHE A 160 9.53 0.48 4.10
CA PHE A 160 9.26 -0.95 3.99
C PHE A 160 8.34 -1.23 2.81
N TYR A 161 8.92 -1.49 1.64
CA TYR A 161 8.15 -1.77 0.40
C TYR A 161 7.37 -3.08 0.47
N GLY A 162 7.86 -4.05 1.22
CA GLY A 162 7.36 -5.41 1.17
C GLY A 162 7.73 -6.12 -0.14
N CYS A 163 7.05 -7.23 -0.43
CA CYS A 163 7.38 -8.08 -1.57
C CYS A 163 6.48 -7.86 -2.80
N TYR A 164 5.17 -7.67 -2.62
CA TYR A 164 4.23 -7.61 -3.74
C TYR A 164 4.41 -6.37 -4.62
N LEU A 165 4.72 -5.22 -4.04
CA LEU A 165 4.94 -3.98 -4.78
C LEU A 165 6.16 -4.05 -5.72
N LEU A 166 7.16 -4.87 -5.34
CA LEU A 166 8.43 -5.02 -6.06
C LEU A 166 8.48 -6.28 -6.94
N ARG A 167 7.46 -7.12 -6.92
CA ARG A 167 7.37 -8.22 -7.89
C ARG A 167 7.30 -7.61 -9.27
N ALA A 168 8.24 -8.01 -10.12
CA ALA A 168 8.37 -7.49 -11.46
C ALA A 168 7.04 -7.64 -12.21
N GLN A 169 6.42 -6.53 -12.48
CA GLN A 169 5.28 -6.41 -13.37
C GLN A 169 5.81 -5.77 -14.63
N LYS A 170 5.58 -6.38 -15.79
CA LYS A 170 6.07 -5.89 -17.07
C LYS A 170 5.61 -4.45 -17.36
N HIS A 171 4.53 -4.02 -16.70
CA HIS A 171 3.84 -2.77 -16.96
C HIS A 171 3.92 -1.75 -15.80
N THR A 172 4.82 -1.92 -14.82
CA THR A 172 5.06 -0.91 -13.77
C THR A 172 6.44 -0.26 -13.93
N PRO A 173 6.59 0.71 -14.86
CA PRO A 173 7.87 1.36 -15.14
C PRO A 173 8.24 2.44 -14.11
N TYR A 174 7.52 2.53 -12.99
CA TYR A 174 7.60 3.67 -12.06
C TYR A 174 8.78 3.62 -11.09
N ASP A 175 9.37 2.43 -10.88
CA ASP A 175 10.50 2.26 -9.96
C ASP A 175 11.31 1.00 -10.34
N ASN A 176 12.56 0.94 -9.91
CA ASN A 176 13.39 -0.24 -10.13
C ASN A 176 13.11 -1.27 -9.02
N PRO A 177 12.55 -2.46 -9.32
CA PRO A 177 12.20 -3.44 -8.28
C PRO A 177 13.40 -3.97 -7.49
N PHE A 178 14.62 -3.89 -8.05
CA PHE A 178 15.84 -4.34 -7.37
C PHE A 178 16.51 -3.23 -6.56
N LYS A 179 16.24 -1.98 -6.91
CA LYS A 179 16.75 -0.79 -6.22
C LYS A 179 15.67 0.29 -6.20
N PRO A 180 14.58 0.07 -5.45
CA PRO A 180 13.48 1.03 -5.42
C PRO A 180 13.90 2.31 -4.65
N GLU A 181 13.42 3.46 -5.13
CA GLU A 181 13.68 4.78 -4.53
C GLU A 181 12.41 5.64 -4.43
N ALA A 182 11.27 5.15 -4.92
CA ALA A 182 10.03 5.95 -4.96
C ALA A 182 9.60 6.44 -3.58
N MET A 183 9.65 5.59 -2.54
CA MET A 183 9.32 5.99 -1.17
C MET A 183 10.34 6.96 -0.59
N GLU A 184 11.63 6.68 -0.78
CA GLU A 184 12.72 7.52 -0.28
C GLU A 184 12.70 8.93 -0.93
N ASN A 185 12.39 9.00 -2.23
CA ASN A 185 12.19 10.27 -2.93
C ASN A 185 11.00 11.05 -2.37
N LEU A 186 9.91 10.35 -2.08
CA LEU A 186 8.73 10.95 -1.47
C LEU A 186 9.02 11.43 -0.03
N PHE A 187 9.81 10.66 0.76
CA PHE A 187 10.25 11.09 2.10
C PHE A 187 11.07 12.38 2.04
N ARG A 188 12.02 12.46 1.11
CA ARG A 188 12.81 13.70 0.90
C ARG A 188 11.92 14.87 0.50
N ALA A 189 10.93 14.65 -0.36
CA ALA A 189 10.01 15.70 -0.80
C ALA A 189 9.19 16.29 0.35
N VAL A 190 8.80 15.46 1.33
CA VAL A 190 8.09 15.94 2.54
C VAL A 190 9.04 16.38 3.66
N GLY A 191 10.35 16.38 3.40
CA GLY A 191 11.39 16.88 4.32
C GLY A 191 11.91 15.83 5.29
N ALA A 192 11.43 14.58 5.27
CA ALA A 192 11.94 13.50 6.12
C ALA A 192 13.26 12.92 5.58
N THR A 193 14.05 12.34 6.48
CA THR A 193 15.31 11.67 6.14
C THR A 193 15.08 10.19 5.92
N PRO A 194 15.30 9.66 4.69
CA PRO A 194 15.18 8.23 4.45
C PRO A 194 16.32 7.45 5.10
N ILE A 195 16.00 6.34 5.77
CA ILE A 195 16.95 5.40 6.34
C ILE A 195 16.98 4.14 5.49
N TYR A 196 18.18 3.80 5.03
CA TYR A 196 18.41 2.58 4.25
C TYR A 196 18.82 1.44 5.17
N TYR A 197 18.12 0.32 5.07
CA TYR A 197 18.41 -0.89 5.82
C TYR A 197 18.09 -2.13 4.98
N ARG A 198 18.61 -3.27 5.38
CA ARG A 198 18.52 -4.51 4.57
C ARG A 198 17.10 -5.02 4.39
N GLY A 199 16.25 -4.88 5.41
CA GLY A 199 14.88 -5.41 5.43
C GLY A 199 13.89 -4.74 4.48
N ARG A 200 14.20 -3.54 3.96
CA ARG A 200 13.26 -2.65 3.28
C ARG A 200 12.53 -3.25 2.05
N THR A 201 13.16 -4.21 1.38
CA THR A 201 12.64 -4.86 0.15
C THR A 201 12.28 -6.33 0.35
N GLN A 202 12.29 -6.80 1.60
CA GLN A 202 12.02 -8.20 1.93
C GLN A 202 10.55 -8.42 2.30
N CYS A 203 10.15 -9.70 2.41
CA CYS A 203 8.81 -10.06 2.86
C CYS A 203 8.66 -9.81 4.36
N CYS A 204 7.54 -9.19 4.78
CA CYS A 204 7.23 -8.98 6.20
C CYS A 204 6.92 -10.28 6.97
N GLY A 205 6.72 -11.39 6.27
CA GLY A 205 6.34 -12.67 6.88
C GLY A 205 4.82 -12.91 6.97
N TRP A 206 3.97 -11.95 6.61
CA TRP A 206 2.52 -12.09 6.72
C TRP A 206 1.96 -13.39 6.12
N PRO A 207 2.36 -13.86 4.92
CA PRO A 207 1.84 -15.12 4.36
C PRO A 207 2.06 -16.33 5.26
N LEU A 208 3.09 -16.32 6.10
CA LEU A 208 3.39 -17.40 7.04
C LEU A 208 2.52 -17.37 8.30
N SER A 209 1.80 -16.28 8.55
CA SER A 209 1.13 -16.03 9.83
C SER A 209 0.03 -17.06 10.17
N SER A 210 -0.51 -17.78 9.19
CA SER A 210 -1.57 -18.77 9.38
C SER A 210 -1.07 -20.19 9.65
N TYR A 211 0.17 -20.52 9.25
CA TYR A 211 0.70 -21.88 9.37
C TYR A 211 2.12 -21.98 9.97
N ALA A 212 2.86 -20.89 10.01
CA ALA A 212 4.20 -20.79 10.59
C ALA A 212 4.36 -19.47 11.36
N THR A 213 3.47 -19.23 12.33
CA THR A 213 3.36 -17.94 13.04
C THR A 213 4.67 -17.52 13.70
N THR A 214 5.40 -18.43 14.32
CA THR A 214 6.70 -18.13 14.96
C THR A 214 7.71 -17.62 13.94
N GLU A 215 7.79 -18.22 12.76
CA GLU A 215 8.72 -17.77 11.71
C GLU A 215 8.28 -16.41 11.12
N SER A 216 6.97 -16.21 10.96
CA SER A 216 6.43 -14.89 10.59
C SER A 216 6.87 -13.80 11.57
N PHE A 217 6.79 -14.07 12.88
CA PHE A 217 7.20 -13.11 13.91
C PHE A 217 8.71 -12.89 13.96
N LYS A 218 9.52 -13.94 13.79
CA LYS A 218 10.99 -13.78 13.65
C LYS A 218 11.36 -12.89 12.47
N MET A 219 10.68 -13.07 11.32
CA MET A 219 10.91 -12.22 10.14
C MET A 219 10.55 -10.76 10.44
N ALA A 220 9.36 -10.50 10.99
CA ALA A 220 8.93 -9.16 11.36
C ALA A 220 9.88 -8.51 12.35
N GLY A 221 10.24 -9.23 13.45
CA GLY A 221 11.15 -8.75 14.49
C GLY A 221 12.53 -8.38 13.95
N LYS A 222 13.06 -9.19 13.04
CA LYS A 222 14.34 -8.89 12.36
C LYS A 222 14.26 -7.57 11.59
N HIS A 223 13.22 -7.35 10.81
CA HIS A 223 13.10 -6.13 10.01
C HIS A 223 12.93 -4.88 10.87
N ILE A 224 12.17 -4.98 11.96
CA ILE A 224 12.00 -3.87 12.90
C ILE A 224 13.33 -3.58 13.60
N GLN A 225 14.05 -4.61 14.09
CA GLN A 225 15.33 -4.45 14.72
C GLN A 225 16.37 -3.84 13.76
N ASP A 226 16.47 -4.34 12.51
CA ASP A 226 17.36 -3.78 11.49
C ASP A 226 17.08 -2.27 11.23
N ALA A 227 15.82 -1.85 11.28
CA ALA A 227 15.45 -0.44 11.15
C ALA A 227 15.86 0.39 12.38
N ILE A 228 15.67 -0.15 13.60
CA ILE A 228 16.10 0.47 14.85
C ILE A 228 17.62 0.65 14.84
N ASP A 229 18.37 -0.39 14.54
CA ASP A 229 19.84 -0.40 14.51
C ASP A 229 20.39 0.57 13.46
N SER A 230 19.61 0.83 12.41
CA SER A 230 19.91 1.84 11.39
C SER A 230 19.52 3.27 11.79
N GLY A 231 18.94 3.46 12.98
CA GLY A 231 18.59 4.77 13.55
C GLY A 231 17.29 5.36 13.03
N ALA A 232 16.33 4.53 12.61
CA ALA A 232 15.00 4.98 12.20
C ALA A 232 14.14 5.39 13.41
N ASP A 233 13.32 6.44 13.24
CA ASP A 233 12.31 6.87 14.20
C ASP A 233 10.97 6.15 13.97
N CYS A 234 10.73 5.70 12.75
CA CYS A 234 9.57 4.91 12.37
C CYS A 234 9.84 4.12 11.08
N ILE A 235 9.06 3.08 10.88
CA ILE A 235 8.90 2.42 9.58
C ILE A 235 7.70 3.04 8.87
N VAL A 236 7.77 3.15 7.53
CA VAL A 236 6.65 3.55 6.68
C VAL A 236 6.40 2.47 5.65
N THR A 237 5.15 1.99 5.56
CA THR A 237 4.81 0.93 4.60
C THR A 237 3.59 1.29 3.73
N PRO A 238 3.59 0.90 2.44
CA PRO A 238 2.48 1.08 1.52
C PRO A 238 1.53 -0.12 1.49
N CYS A 239 1.62 -1.05 2.46
CA CYS A 239 0.83 -2.27 2.49
C CYS A 239 0.20 -2.52 3.86
N PRO A 240 -1.14 -2.67 3.95
CA PRO A 240 -1.78 -2.94 5.23
C PRO A 240 -1.43 -4.30 5.84
N LEU A 241 -1.14 -5.33 5.04
CA LEU A 241 -0.71 -6.63 5.57
C LEU A 241 0.69 -6.54 6.19
N CYS A 242 1.60 -5.75 5.59
CA CYS A 242 2.89 -5.46 6.20
C CYS A 242 2.72 -4.66 7.49
N HIS A 243 1.82 -3.66 7.50
CA HIS A 243 1.50 -2.90 8.70
C HIS A 243 0.99 -3.80 9.82
N LEU A 244 0.01 -4.68 9.55
CA LEU A 244 -0.49 -5.62 10.56
C LEU A 244 0.62 -6.47 11.18
N ASN A 245 1.57 -6.95 10.37
CA ASN A 245 2.63 -7.82 10.89
C ASN A 245 3.74 -7.04 11.62
N LEU A 246 4.00 -5.78 11.25
CA LEU A 246 5.06 -4.96 11.83
C LEU A 246 4.57 -4.06 12.99
N ASP A 247 3.32 -3.62 12.98
CA ASP A 247 2.70 -2.80 14.02
C ASP A 247 1.84 -3.62 14.98
N SER A 248 0.72 -4.13 14.44
CA SER A 248 -0.34 -4.70 15.29
C SER A 248 0.10 -5.95 16.04
N ARG A 249 1.04 -6.71 15.49
CA ARG A 249 1.61 -7.91 16.11
C ARG A 249 2.95 -7.69 16.80
N GLN A 250 3.44 -6.45 16.88
CA GLN A 250 4.74 -6.16 17.50
C GLN A 250 4.84 -6.64 18.95
N PRO A 251 3.79 -6.55 19.81
CA PRO A 251 3.83 -7.11 21.16
C PRO A 251 4.04 -8.64 21.22
N GLU A 252 3.50 -9.39 20.25
CA GLU A 252 3.72 -10.84 20.14
C GLU A 252 5.09 -11.14 19.53
N VAL A 253 5.53 -10.35 18.59
CA VAL A 253 6.87 -10.42 17.98
C VAL A 253 7.94 -10.26 19.06
N GLU A 254 7.83 -9.26 19.92
CA GLU A 254 8.74 -9.02 21.07
C GLU A 254 8.86 -10.24 21.97
N LYS A 255 7.76 -10.94 22.26
CA LYS A 255 7.79 -12.17 23.07
C LYS A 255 8.56 -13.29 22.40
N VAL A 256 8.44 -13.43 21.06
CA VAL A 256 9.10 -14.50 20.30
C VAL A 256 10.60 -14.24 20.17
N ILE A 257 11.01 -13.00 19.93
CA ILE A 257 12.43 -12.66 19.76
C ILE A 257 13.15 -12.35 21.07
N GLY A 258 12.39 -12.18 22.18
CA GLY A 258 12.95 -11.89 23.51
C GLY A 258 13.51 -10.47 23.66
N ASN A 259 13.14 -9.54 22.79
CA ASN A 259 13.63 -8.16 22.77
C ASN A 259 12.48 -7.16 22.62
N LYS A 260 12.62 -5.99 23.24
CA LYS A 260 11.70 -4.86 23.10
C LYS A 260 12.03 -4.08 21.82
N LEU A 261 11.03 -3.74 21.06
CA LEU A 261 11.13 -3.02 19.79
C LEU A 261 10.52 -1.61 19.90
N GLY A 262 9.21 -1.52 20.06
CA GLY A 262 8.49 -0.27 20.27
C GLY A 262 8.64 0.75 19.13
N LEU A 263 9.01 0.33 17.91
CA LEU A 263 9.20 1.21 16.77
C LEU A 263 7.85 1.46 16.08
N PRO A 264 7.35 2.72 15.99
CA PRO A 264 6.12 3.04 15.28
C PRO A 264 6.18 2.65 13.80
N VAL A 265 5.06 2.15 13.27
CA VAL A 265 4.92 1.82 11.84
C VAL A 265 3.77 2.63 11.25
N LEU A 266 4.07 3.54 10.34
CA LEU A 266 3.07 4.39 9.71
C LEU A 266 2.65 3.83 8.35
N HIS A 267 1.41 4.10 7.95
CA HIS A 267 1.00 3.97 6.56
C HIS A 267 1.57 5.12 5.71
N LEU A 268 1.94 4.84 4.46
CA LEU A 268 2.46 5.85 3.53
C LEU A 268 1.58 7.11 3.43
N PRO A 269 0.24 7.01 3.26
CA PRO A 269 -0.59 8.20 3.18
C PRO A 269 -0.61 9.01 4.48
N GLN A 270 -0.42 8.41 5.66
CA GLN A 270 -0.32 9.13 6.93
C GLN A 270 0.91 10.04 6.94
N LEU A 271 2.08 9.53 6.55
CA LEU A 271 3.30 10.34 6.52
C LEU A 271 3.16 11.55 5.60
N VAL A 272 2.68 11.34 4.36
CA VAL A 272 2.52 12.42 3.38
C VAL A 272 1.48 13.43 3.86
N ALA A 273 0.35 12.95 4.40
CA ALA A 273 -0.73 13.81 4.89
C ALA A 273 -0.31 14.66 6.10
N LEU A 274 0.51 14.13 7.02
CA LEU A 274 1.11 14.91 8.11
C LEU A 274 1.92 16.09 7.58
N ALA A 275 2.70 15.88 6.51
CA ALA A 275 3.48 16.94 5.88
C ALA A 275 2.61 18.02 5.21
N LEU A 276 1.41 17.64 4.76
CA LEU A 276 0.42 18.59 4.23
C LEU A 276 -0.36 19.33 5.34
N GLY A 277 -0.07 19.06 6.62
CA GLY A 277 -0.69 19.71 7.76
C GLY A 277 -2.00 19.10 8.22
N ILE A 278 -2.37 17.91 7.75
CA ILE A 278 -3.57 17.18 8.21
C ILE A 278 -3.32 16.68 9.63
N SER A 279 -4.32 16.80 10.48
CA SER A 279 -4.18 16.47 11.90
C SER A 279 -4.00 14.97 12.14
N PRO A 280 -3.21 14.56 13.16
CA PRO A 280 -3.03 13.15 13.52
C PRO A 280 -4.34 12.39 13.75
N LYS A 281 -5.35 13.07 14.32
CA LYS A 281 -6.67 12.50 14.59
C LYS A 281 -7.44 12.17 13.30
N GLU A 282 -7.42 13.08 12.31
CA GLU A 282 -8.04 12.82 10.99
C GLU A 282 -7.38 11.66 10.25
N LEU A 283 -6.10 11.37 10.56
CA LEU A 283 -5.33 10.29 9.97
C LEU A 283 -5.42 8.97 10.76
N GLY A 284 -6.14 8.96 11.88
CA GLY A 284 -6.32 7.77 12.71
C GLY A 284 -5.04 7.26 13.37
N LEU A 285 -4.07 8.14 13.66
CA LEU A 285 -2.77 7.73 14.24
C LEU A 285 -2.88 7.17 15.65
N GLU A 286 -3.97 7.43 16.35
CA GLU A 286 -4.27 6.83 17.66
C GLU A 286 -4.71 5.36 17.60
N ARG A 287 -4.97 4.82 16.39
CA ARG A 287 -5.41 3.44 16.19
C ARG A 287 -4.27 2.43 16.11
N HIS A 288 -3.03 2.90 15.99
CA HIS A 288 -1.85 2.04 15.95
C HIS A 288 -1.65 1.32 17.30
N ILE A 289 -1.20 0.08 17.24
CA ILE A 289 -0.89 -0.70 18.45
C ILE A 289 0.41 -0.22 19.08
N VAL A 290 1.41 0.05 18.26
CA VAL A 290 2.63 0.72 18.72
C VAL A 290 2.40 2.22 18.70
N SER A 291 2.58 2.87 19.84
CA SER A 291 2.30 4.28 20.01
C SER A 291 3.06 5.15 18.99
N THR A 292 2.33 5.97 18.24
CA THR A 292 2.88 6.96 17.32
C THR A 292 3.30 8.25 18.03
N LYS A 293 3.10 8.34 19.35
CA LYS A 293 3.41 9.54 20.15
C LYS A 293 4.86 10.03 19.98
N PRO A 294 5.91 9.16 19.99
CA PRO A 294 7.29 9.64 19.77
C PRO A 294 7.50 10.35 18.44
N VAL A 295 6.85 9.86 17.37
CA VAL A 295 6.87 10.51 16.04
C VAL A 295 6.19 11.87 16.10
N LEU A 296 5.02 11.95 16.74
CA LEU A 296 4.23 13.19 16.82
C LEU A 296 4.87 14.25 17.71
N GLU A 297 5.52 13.86 18.82
CA GLU A 297 6.31 14.74 19.68
C GLU A 297 7.49 15.35 18.89
N LYS A 298 8.21 14.52 18.16
CA LYS A 298 9.33 14.94 17.32
C LYS A 298 8.91 15.94 16.24
N LEU A 299 7.68 15.81 15.74
CA LEU A 299 7.07 16.71 14.76
C LEU A 299 6.36 17.93 15.41
N GLY A 300 6.39 18.06 16.74
CA GLY A 300 5.81 19.19 17.46
C GLY A 300 4.27 19.21 17.46
N PHE A 301 3.61 18.05 17.31
CA PHE A 301 2.15 17.96 17.47
C PHE A 301 1.72 17.93 18.93
N TYR A 302 2.59 17.48 19.82
CA TYR A 302 2.40 17.56 21.27
C TYR A 302 3.57 18.38 21.86
N SER A 303 3.27 19.33 22.74
CA SER A 303 4.32 19.88 23.59
C SER A 303 4.83 18.78 24.49
N ALA A 304 6.15 18.58 24.54
CA ALA A 304 6.74 17.72 25.56
C ALA A 304 6.16 18.17 26.91
N ALA A 305 5.43 17.26 27.58
CA ALA A 305 5.03 17.52 28.95
C ALA A 305 6.33 17.76 29.75
N ARG A 306 6.52 19.00 30.23
CA ARG A 306 7.62 19.36 31.13
C ARG A 306 7.41 18.68 32.47
#